data_3fc2f1111bb9eb19aad5f2bfca5bd9cc
#
_entry.id   3fc2f1111bb9eb19aad5f2bfca5bd9cc
#
_cell.length_a   1.000
_cell.length_b   1.000
_cell.length_c   1.000
_cell.angle_alpha   90.00
_cell.angle_beta   90.00
_cell.angle_gamma   90.00
#
_symmetry.space_group_name_H-M   'P 1'
#
loop_
_entity.id
_entity.type
_entity.pdbx_description
1 polymer ?
#
loop_
_entity_poly.entity_id
_entity_poly.type
_entity_poly.pdbx_seq_one_letter_code
_entity_poly.pdbx_strand_id
1 'polypeptide(L)'
;MTAEAPAGRVNQKQRTRAAIVAAARDLITGSTEVTMPAIARAALVSEATAYRYFPDLVSLLREAVDGTWPSPAEALGPAEHNTDPVERIAAGTERLLRHVQAYQGAVRAMIAASVVRPGAAGIRPGHRFAIIDHALAPLESSLGRQSPRAFRELKQDLAIVVSAEALFSLTDLYQLPPDEAIASAVRAARTITAAAVSRCAADPGSLARPGPGLNRG
;
A
#
# COMPACT_ATOMS: atom_id res chain seq x y z
N MET A 1 7.14 33.26 38.86
CA MET A 1 5.88 33.42 38.08
C MET A 1 6.07 32.69 36.77
N THR A 2 5.70 31.42 36.74
CA THR A 2 5.71 30.58 35.53
C THR A 2 4.40 30.81 34.77
N ALA A 3 4.50 31.37 33.59
CA ALA A 3 3.34 31.62 32.71
C ALA A 3 2.82 30.28 32.21
N GLU A 4 1.70 29.85 32.71
CA GLU A 4 0.89 28.73 32.22
C GLU A 4 0.40 29.08 30.82
N ALA A 5 0.93 28.40 29.80
CA ALA A 5 0.46 28.58 28.44
C ALA A 5 -1.02 28.14 28.36
N PRO A 6 -1.92 28.95 27.80
CA PRO A 6 -3.35 28.74 27.96
C PRO A 6 -3.79 27.45 27.24
N ALA A 7 -4.29 26.49 27.99
CA ALA A 7 -4.87 25.22 27.52
C ALA A 7 -5.88 25.42 26.35
N GLY A 8 -6.52 26.57 26.29
CA GLY A 8 -7.43 26.96 25.20
C GLY A 8 -6.78 27.05 23.81
N ARG A 9 -5.55 27.54 23.71
CA ARG A 9 -4.84 27.66 22.39
C ARG A 9 -4.38 26.33 21.86
N VAL A 10 -3.95 25.42 22.72
CA VAL A 10 -3.55 24.05 22.33
C VAL A 10 -4.77 23.29 21.82
N ASN A 11 -5.90 23.37 22.54
CA ASN A 11 -7.15 22.76 22.15
C ASN A 11 -7.68 23.31 20.82
N GLN A 12 -7.59 24.62 20.60
CA GLN A 12 -8.00 25.26 19.34
C GLN A 12 -7.13 24.78 18.16
N LYS A 13 -5.81 24.67 18.37
CA LYS A 13 -4.88 24.18 17.35
C LYS A 13 -5.20 22.73 16.97
N GLN A 14 -5.45 21.86 17.96
CA GLN A 14 -5.82 20.48 17.73
C GLN A 14 -7.17 20.33 16.99
N ARG A 15 -8.18 21.12 17.38
CA ARG A 15 -9.49 21.14 16.70
C ARG A 15 -9.37 21.54 15.23
N THR A 16 -8.62 22.58 14.92
CA THR A 16 -8.40 23.02 13.54
C THR A 16 -7.67 21.94 12.73
N ARG A 17 -6.63 21.33 13.30
CA ARG A 17 -5.92 20.21 12.62
C ARG A 17 -6.86 19.05 12.34
N ALA A 18 -7.64 18.63 13.33
CA ALA A 18 -8.62 17.54 13.18
C ALA A 18 -9.69 17.86 12.13
N ALA A 19 -10.18 19.10 12.06
CA ALA A 19 -11.13 19.53 11.04
C ALA A 19 -10.55 19.45 9.62
N ILE A 20 -9.27 19.83 9.43
CA ILE A 20 -8.59 19.72 8.14
C ILE A 20 -8.44 18.26 7.73
N VAL A 21 -8.03 17.37 8.66
CA VAL A 21 -7.89 15.93 8.39
C VAL A 21 -9.25 15.29 8.09
N ALA A 22 -10.30 15.65 8.83
CA ALA A 22 -11.66 15.14 8.57
C ALA A 22 -12.15 15.55 7.18
N ALA A 23 -12.02 16.83 6.82
CA ALA A 23 -12.36 17.32 5.49
C ALA A 23 -11.56 16.62 4.37
N ALA A 24 -10.28 16.32 4.60
CA ALA A 24 -9.48 15.54 3.67
C ALA A 24 -10.04 14.12 3.51
N ARG A 25 -10.41 13.44 4.60
CA ARG A 25 -11.02 12.10 4.57
C ARG A 25 -12.32 12.07 3.76
N ASP A 26 -13.19 13.03 3.98
CA ASP A 26 -14.47 13.12 3.27
C ASP A 26 -14.25 13.31 1.75
N LEU A 27 -13.30 14.17 1.36
CA LEU A 27 -12.99 14.40 -0.05
C LEU A 27 -12.30 13.19 -0.72
N ILE A 28 -11.43 12.48 -0.01
CA ILE A 28 -10.74 11.30 -0.53
C ILE A 28 -11.71 10.19 -0.94
N THR A 29 -12.79 10.02 -0.19
CA THR A 29 -13.79 8.97 -0.46
C THR A 29 -14.80 9.37 -1.54
N GLY A 30 -14.98 10.65 -1.81
CA GLY A 30 -16.01 11.18 -2.72
C GLY A 30 -15.51 11.79 -4.02
N SER A 31 -14.19 12.06 -4.16
CA SER A 31 -13.65 12.81 -5.29
C SER A 31 -12.40 12.15 -5.88
N THR A 32 -12.28 12.23 -7.22
CA THR A 32 -11.06 11.82 -7.93
C THR A 32 -9.92 12.83 -7.83
N GLU A 33 -10.25 14.11 -7.58
CA GLU A 33 -9.29 15.20 -7.48
C GLU A 33 -9.32 15.79 -6.06
N VAL A 34 -8.24 15.57 -5.31
CA VAL A 34 -8.06 16.09 -3.96
C VAL A 34 -6.94 17.12 -3.95
N THR A 35 -7.30 18.38 -3.65
CA THR A 35 -6.36 19.51 -3.62
C THR A 35 -6.38 20.23 -2.29
N MET A 36 -5.28 20.92 -1.92
CA MET A 36 -5.22 21.70 -0.69
C MET A 36 -6.30 22.82 -0.63
N PRO A 37 -6.58 23.56 -1.72
CA PRO A 37 -7.67 24.53 -1.73
C PRO A 37 -9.05 23.93 -1.48
N ALA A 38 -9.33 22.74 -2.07
CA ALA A 38 -10.60 22.05 -1.86
C ALA A 38 -10.77 21.59 -0.39
N ILE A 39 -9.71 21.04 0.21
CA ILE A 39 -9.70 20.64 1.61
C ILE A 39 -9.86 21.85 2.54
N ALA A 40 -9.14 22.95 2.30
CA ALA A 40 -9.23 24.17 3.11
C ALA A 40 -10.65 24.73 3.11
N ARG A 41 -11.31 24.76 1.95
CA ARG A 41 -12.70 25.17 1.78
C ARG A 41 -13.66 24.27 2.57
N ALA A 42 -13.51 22.96 2.44
CA ALA A 42 -14.34 21.98 3.16
C ALA A 42 -14.14 22.07 4.67
N ALA A 43 -12.92 22.32 5.14
CA ALA A 43 -12.58 22.52 6.55
C ALA A 43 -12.94 23.93 7.08
N LEU A 44 -13.52 24.81 6.26
CA LEU A 44 -13.85 26.21 6.61
C LEU A 44 -12.64 27.02 7.12
N VAL A 45 -11.47 26.79 6.53
CA VAL A 45 -10.23 27.53 6.83
C VAL A 45 -9.65 28.16 5.58
N SER A 46 -8.77 29.18 5.73
CA SER A 46 -8.01 29.69 4.61
C SER A 46 -6.93 28.69 4.17
N GLU A 47 -6.54 28.72 2.88
CA GLU A 47 -5.44 27.93 2.36
C GLU A 47 -4.13 28.16 3.14
N ALA A 48 -3.82 29.42 3.48
CA ALA A 48 -2.67 29.76 4.31
C ALA A 48 -2.73 29.08 5.69
N THR A 49 -3.94 28.92 6.24
CA THR A 49 -4.14 28.18 7.49
C THR A 49 -3.88 26.70 7.27
N ALA A 50 -4.40 26.09 6.20
CA ALA A 50 -4.16 24.68 5.90
C ALA A 50 -2.66 24.40 5.72
N TYR A 51 -1.94 25.21 4.93
CA TYR A 51 -0.49 25.06 4.74
C TYR A 51 0.34 25.28 6.03
N ARG A 52 -0.15 26.07 6.96
CA ARG A 52 0.50 26.20 8.28
C ARG A 52 0.44 24.93 9.12
N TYR A 53 -0.61 24.10 8.95
CA TYR A 53 -0.75 22.81 9.64
C TYR A 53 -0.12 21.65 8.89
N PHE A 54 -0.17 21.71 7.55
CA PHE A 54 0.35 20.68 6.65
C PHE A 54 1.15 21.36 5.53
N PRO A 55 2.48 21.22 5.54
CA PRO A 55 3.34 21.94 4.60
C PRO A 55 3.09 21.55 3.14
N ASP A 56 2.52 20.39 2.91
CA ASP A 56 2.15 19.88 1.59
C ASP A 56 0.92 18.96 1.66
N LEU A 57 0.30 18.76 0.49
CA LEU A 57 -0.88 17.90 0.35
C LEU A 57 -0.60 16.46 0.76
N VAL A 58 0.61 15.94 0.46
CA VAL A 58 0.95 14.54 0.70
C VAL A 58 1.01 14.22 2.19
N SER A 59 1.58 15.12 2.99
CA SER A 59 1.61 14.98 4.45
C SER A 59 0.21 14.97 5.06
N LEU A 60 -0.71 15.79 4.51
CA LEU A 60 -2.11 15.79 4.92
C LEU A 60 -2.82 14.50 4.50
N LEU A 61 -2.68 14.09 3.24
CA LEU A 61 -3.33 12.88 2.74
C LEU A 61 -2.85 11.63 3.47
N ARG A 62 -1.54 11.55 3.77
CA ARG A 62 -0.99 10.45 4.57
C ARG A 62 -1.67 10.36 5.94
N GLU A 63 -1.79 11.48 6.66
CA GLU A 63 -2.48 11.49 7.96
C GLU A 63 -3.99 11.21 7.82
N ALA A 64 -4.60 11.66 6.74
CA ALA A 64 -6.01 11.40 6.48
C ALA A 64 -6.30 9.91 6.24
N VAL A 65 -5.40 9.18 5.57
CA VAL A 65 -5.56 7.74 5.32
C VAL A 65 -4.88 6.89 6.39
N ASP A 66 -4.13 7.48 7.32
CA ASP A 66 -3.52 6.76 8.43
C ASP A 66 -4.60 6.07 9.28
N GLY A 67 -4.38 4.79 9.61
CA GLY A 67 -5.34 3.98 10.33
C GLY A 67 -6.54 3.46 9.50
N THR A 68 -6.67 3.81 8.21
CA THR A 68 -7.70 3.20 7.33
C THR A 68 -7.22 1.92 6.66
N TRP A 69 -5.90 1.75 6.54
CA TRP A 69 -5.32 0.58 5.90
C TRP A 69 -5.57 -0.67 6.72
N PRO A 70 -6.00 -1.76 6.09
CA PRO A 70 -6.17 -3.03 6.79
C PRO A 70 -4.81 -3.52 7.30
N SER A 71 -4.77 -4.05 8.51
CA SER A 71 -3.64 -4.85 8.97
C SER A 71 -3.45 -6.08 8.06
N PRO A 72 -2.28 -6.71 8.04
CA PRO A 72 -2.08 -7.93 7.24
C PRO A 72 -3.11 -9.03 7.51
N ALA A 73 -3.49 -9.26 8.76
CA ALA A 73 -4.51 -10.25 9.13
C ALA A 73 -5.91 -9.85 8.62
N GLU A 74 -6.31 -8.59 8.78
CA GLU A 74 -7.57 -8.08 8.25
C GLU A 74 -7.62 -8.13 6.72
N ALA A 75 -6.48 -7.93 6.05
CA ALA A 75 -6.39 -8.03 4.60
C ALA A 75 -6.64 -9.46 4.11
N LEU A 76 -6.22 -10.49 4.85
CA LEU A 76 -6.49 -11.87 4.53
C LEU A 76 -7.93 -12.28 4.91
N GLY A 77 -8.53 -11.67 5.92
CA GLY A 77 -9.88 -11.99 6.39
C GLY A 77 -10.07 -13.48 6.65
N PRO A 78 -11.08 -14.16 6.06
CA PRO A 78 -11.28 -15.59 6.27
C PRO A 78 -10.09 -16.47 5.84
N ALA A 79 -9.27 -16.01 4.88
CA ALA A 79 -8.08 -16.73 4.44
C ALA A 79 -6.92 -16.69 5.44
N GLU A 80 -7.04 -15.93 6.54
CA GLU A 80 -6.02 -15.89 7.61
C GLU A 80 -5.70 -17.28 8.18
N HIS A 81 -6.72 -18.10 8.33
CA HIS A 81 -6.59 -19.46 8.87
C HIS A 81 -6.29 -20.52 7.80
N ASN A 82 -6.22 -20.13 6.53
CA ASN A 82 -5.87 -21.03 5.44
C ASN A 82 -4.36 -21.28 5.41
N THR A 83 -3.93 -22.49 5.15
CA THR A 83 -2.52 -22.87 4.99
C THR A 83 -2.04 -22.79 3.55
N ASP A 84 -2.96 -22.62 2.57
CA ASP A 84 -2.61 -22.47 1.16
C ASP A 84 -2.13 -21.03 0.87
N PRO A 85 -0.85 -20.84 0.54
CA PRO A 85 -0.30 -19.51 0.25
C PRO A 85 -0.93 -18.86 -0.99
N VAL A 86 -1.48 -19.65 -1.92
CA VAL A 86 -2.13 -19.15 -3.14
C VAL A 86 -3.46 -18.48 -2.80
N GLU A 87 -4.25 -19.08 -1.91
CA GLU A 87 -5.49 -18.50 -1.44
C GLU A 87 -5.25 -17.29 -0.54
N ARG A 88 -4.24 -17.34 0.32
CA ARG A 88 -3.86 -16.23 1.21
C ARG A 88 -3.43 -14.99 0.40
N ILE A 89 -2.54 -15.16 -0.58
CA ILE A 89 -2.09 -14.03 -1.39
C ILE A 89 -3.21 -13.45 -2.26
N ALA A 90 -4.12 -14.30 -2.74
CA ALA A 90 -5.27 -13.85 -3.51
C ALA A 90 -6.18 -12.94 -2.67
N ALA A 91 -6.55 -13.37 -1.46
CA ALA A 91 -7.37 -12.59 -0.55
C ALA A 91 -6.71 -11.26 -0.16
N GLY A 92 -5.43 -11.30 0.23
CA GLY A 92 -4.67 -10.09 0.57
C GLY A 92 -4.56 -9.10 -0.60
N THR A 93 -4.33 -9.61 -1.81
CA THR A 93 -4.28 -8.80 -3.03
C THR A 93 -5.62 -8.12 -3.30
N GLU A 94 -6.71 -8.87 -3.29
CA GLU A 94 -8.05 -8.34 -3.53
C GLU A 94 -8.39 -7.24 -2.53
N ARG A 95 -8.20 -7.51 -1.24
CA ARG A 95 -8.52 -6.56 -0.17
C ARG A 95 -7.70 -5.28 -0.27
N LEU A 96 -6.39 -5.41 -0.53
CA LEU A 96 -5.51 -4.26 -0.72
C LEU A 96 -5.95 -3.40 -1.91
N LEU A 97 -6.21 -4.02 -3.07
CA LEU A 97 -6.54 -3.28 -4.28
C LEU A 97 -7.92 -2.65 -4.22
N ARG A 98 -8.90 -3.27 -3.56
CA ARG A 98 -10.18 -2.63 -3.26
C ARG A 98 -10.02 -1.42 -2.34
N HIS A 99 -9.12 -1.49 -1.36
CA HIS A 99 -8.80 -0.34 -0.54
C HIS A 99 -8.13 0.78 -1.36
N VAL A 100 -7.15 0.43 -2.20
CA VAL A 100 -6.54 1.39 -3.14
C VAL A 100 -7.59 2.05 -4.03
N GLN A 101 -8.54 1.29 -4.56
CA GLN A 101 -9.65 1.81 -5.37
C GLN A 101 -10.54 2.79 -4.58
N ALA A 102 -10.89 2.45 -3.34
CA ALA A 102 -11.71 3.31 -2.50
C ALA A 102 -11.03 4.66 -2.16
N TYR A 103 -9.70 4.66 -2.06
CA TYR A 103 -8.88 5.84 -1.73
C TYR A 103 -8.00 6.31 -2.90
N GLN A 104 -8.42 6.05 -4.15
CA GLN A 104 -7.57 6.25 -5.34
C GLN A 104 -7.03 7.67 -5.48
N GLY A 105 -7.80 8.71 -5.15
CA GLY A 105 -7.35 10.10 -5.24
C GLY A 105 -6.12 10.37 -4.35
N ALA A 106 -6.14 9.92 -3.10
CA ALA A 106 -5.01 10.06 -2.19
C ALA A 106 -3.81 9.21 -2.63
N VAL A 107 -4.06 7.95 -3.04
CA VAL A 107 -3.00 7.03 -3.46
C VAL A 107 -2.30 7.56 -4.72
N ARG A 108 -3.03 8.08 -5.70
CA ARG A 108 -2.47 8.72 -6.91
C ARG A 108 -1.60 9.92 -6.55
N ALA A 109 -2.07 10.80 -5.67
CA ALA A 109 -1.31 11.97 -5.22
C ALA A 109 0.00 11.57 -4.53
N MET A 110 -0.04 10.55 -3.67
CA MET A 110 1.15 10.02 -3.01
C MET A 110 2.15 9.38 -4.00
N ILE A 111 1.66 8.63 -4.99
CA ILE A 111 2.51 8.07 -6.05
C ILE A 111 3.17 9.18 -6.86
N ALA A 112 2.40 10.16 -7.34
CA ALA A 112 2.92 11.28 -8.10
C ALA A 112 4.02 12.03 -7.33
N ALA A 113 3.78 12.32 -6.05
CA ALA A 113 4.77 12.97 -5.21
C ALA A 113 6.05 12.15 -5.03
N SER A 114 5.94 10.81 -4.93
CA SER A 114 7.09 9.92 -4.79
C SER A 114 7.93 9.83 -6.07
N VAL A 115 7.31 9.98 -7.24
CA VAL A 115 8.00 10.02 -8.53
C VAL A 115 8.78 11.34 -8.67
N VAL A 116 8.17 12.45 -8.27
CA VAL A 116 8.81 13.79 -8.34
C VAL A 116 9.96 13.93 -7.34
N ARG A 117 9.85 13.28 -6.17
CA ARG A 117 10.87 13.34 -5.10
C ARG A 117 11.27 11.92 -4.65
N PRO A 118 12.11 11.22 -5.46
CA PRO A 118 12.58 9.87 -5.11
C PRO A 118 13.33 9.88 -3.78
N GLY A 119 13.08 8.89 -2.93
CA GLY A 119 13.80 8.72 -1.66
C GLY A 119 13.30 9.58 -0.50
N ALA A 120 12.27 10.43 -0.68
CA ALA A 120 11.62 11.08 0.45
C ALA A 120 10.91 10.01 1.32
N ALA A 121 11.49 9.74 2.50
CA ALA A 121 11.01 8.71 3.40
C ALA A 121 9.55 8.94 3.80
N GLY A 122 8.74 7.88 3.77
CA GLY A 122 7.36 7.91 4.26
C GLY A 122 6.32 8.46 3.29
N ILE A 123 6.67 8.82 2.06
CA ILE A 123 5.68 9.24 1.04
C ILE A 123 4.78 8.08 0.64
N ARG A 124 5.32 6.85 0.58
CA ARG A 124 4.57 5.65 0.17
C ARG A 124 4.53 4.64 1.32
N PRO A 125 3.34 4.36 1.86
CA PRO A 125 3.20 3.30 2.86
C PRO A 125 3.56 1.94 2.27
N GLY A 126 4.36 1.16 3.00
CA GLY A 126 4.80 -0.18 2.59
C GLY A 126 3.78 -1.30 2.88
N HIS A 127 2.50 -1.00 3.03
CA HIS A 127 1.45 -1.96 3.44
C HIS A 127 1.44 -3.25 2.61
N ARG A 128 1.68 -3.16 1.28
CA ARG A 128 1.73 -4.33 0.40
C ARG A 128 2.80 -5.34 0.83
N PHE A 129 3.95 -4.89 1.32
CA PHE A 129 5.03 -5.80 1.74
C PHE A 129 4.64 -6.60 2.96
N ALA A 130 4.03 -5.94 3.96
CA ALA A 130 3.53 -6.62 5.16
C ALA A 130 2.42 -7.64 4.83
N ILE A 131 1.53 -7.32 3.89
CA ILE A 131 0.47 -8.24 3.42
C ILE A 131 1.08 -9.43 2.68
N ILE A 132 2.06 -9.20 1.77
CA ILE A 132 2.77 -10.27 1.06
C ILE A 132 3.50 -11.17 2.05
N ASP A 133 4.26 -10.61 2.98
CA ASP A 133 4.98 -11.36 3.99
C ASP A 133 4.04 -12.24 4.82
N HIS A 134 2.95 -11.67 5.28
CA HIS A 134 1.96 -12.37 6.09
C HIS A 134 1.22 -13.46 5.30
N ALA A 135 0.88 -13.20 4.04
CA ALA A 135 0.24 -14.20 3.16
C ALA A 135 1.15 -15.38 2.87
N LEU A 136 2.46 -15.14 2.71
CA LEU A 136 3.45 -16.16 2.41
C LEU A 136 4.05 -16.84 3.66
N ALA A 137 3.62 -16.51 4.86
CA ALA A 137 4.12 -17.10 6.10
C ALA A 137 4.12 -18.66 6.10
N PRO A 138 3.13 -19.36 5.52
CA PRO A 138 3.18 -20.83 5.44
C PRO A 138 4.39 -21.36 4.64
N LEU A 139 4.96 -20.59 3.71
CA LEU A 139 6.13 -20.98 2.92
C LEU A 139 7.48 -20.72 3.61
N GLU A 140 7.51 -20.03 4.73
CA GLU A 140 8.77 -19.73 5.44
C GLU A 140 9.50 -20.98 5.89
N SER A 141 8.76 -21.97 6.40
CA SER A 141 9.32 -23.24 6.89
C SER A 141 9.76 -24.19 5.78
N SER A 142 9.33 -24.00 4.55
CA SER A 142 9.66 -24.78 3.37
C SER A 142 10.56 -24.00 2.42
N LEU A 143 9.98 -23.28 1.46
CA LEU A 143 10.72 -22.48 0.46
C LEU A 143 11.67 -21.46 1.10
N GLY A 144 11.27 -20.82 2.19
CA GLY A 144 12.08 -19.82 2.89
C GLY A 144 13.39 -20.40 3.44
N ARG A 145 13.35 -21.62 4.00
CA ARG A 145 14.54 -22.31 4.50
C ARG A 145 15.33 -23.04 3.41
N GLN A 146 14.66 -23.66 2.45
CA GLN A 146 15.31 -24.42 1.38
C GLN A 146 15.98 -23.51 0.35
N SER A 147 15.35 -22.41 -0.02
CA SER A 147 15.88 -21.44 -0.96
C SER A 147 15.52 -19.99 -0.58
N PRO A 148 16.27 -19.37 0.34
CA PRO A 148 16.04 -17.98 0.75
C PRO A 148 16.06 -16.99 -0.42
N ARG A 149 16.82 -17.31 -1.47
CA ARG A 149 16.88 -16.50 -2.70
C ARG A 149 15.57 -16.58 -3.47
N ALA A 150 15.08 -17.78 -3.76
CA ALA A 150 13.83 -17.96 -4.50
C ALA A 150 12.61 -17.39 -3.74
N PHE A 151 12.61 -17.50 -2.41
CA PHE A 151 11.57 -16.92 -1.56
C PHE A 151 11.59 -15.39 -1.61
N ARG A 152 12.76 -14.78 -1.65
CA ARG A 152 12.90 -13.33 -1.81
C ARG A 152 12.48 -12.86 -3.20
N GLU A 153 12.87 -13.59 -4.26
CA GLU A 153 12.46 -13.32 -5.64
C GLU A 153 10.93 -13.40 -5.78
N LEU A 154 10.28 -14.40 -5.19
CA LEU A 154 8.82 -14.50 -5.14
C LEU A 154 8.17 -13.26 -4.53
N LYS A 155 8.69 -12.76 -3.40
CA LYS A 155 8.19 -11.54 -2.76
C LYS A 155 8.35 -10.32 -3.66
N GLN A 156 9.47 -10.22 -4.37
CA GLN A 156 9.75 -9.13 -5.31
C GLN A 156 8.79 -9.16 -6.51
N ASP A 157 8.57 -10.33 -7.10
CA ASP A 157 7.65 -10.52 -8.22
C ASP A 157 6.21 -10.14 -7.82
N LEU A 158 5.78 -10.61 -6.65
CA LEU A 158 4.47 -10.26 -6.09
C LEU A 158 4.33 -8.76 -5.82
N ALA A 159 5.40 -8.08 -5.36
CA ALA A 159 5.36 -6.64 -5.09
C ALA A 159 5.10 -5.78 -6.35
N ILE A 160 5.30 -6.33 -7.54
CA ILE A 160 4.98 -5.69 -8.82
C ILE A 160 3.47 -5.73 -9.05
N VAL A 161 2.85 -6.90 -8.90
CA VAL A 161 1.43 -7.10 -9.22
C VAL A 161 0.49 -6.74 -8.07
N VAL A 162 0.94 -6.89 -6.82
CA VAL A 162 0.21 -6.49 -5.60
C VAL A 162 0.50 -5.01 -5.31
N SER A 163 0.11 -4.13 -6.22
CA SER A 163 0.46 -2.71 -6.16
C SER A 163 -0.62 -1.80 -6.73
N ALA A 164 -0.68 -0.58 -6.23
CA ALA A 164 -1.55 0.46 -6.78
C ALA A 164 -1.17 0.81 -8.22
N GLU A 165 0.11 0.76 -8.56
CA GLU A 165 0.62 1.02 -9.89
C GLU A 165 0.11 0.00 -10.91
N ALA A 166 0.07 -1.28 -10.53
CA ALA A 166 -0.49 -2.33 -11.38
C ALA A 166 -1.99 -2.08 -11.63
N LEU A 167 -2.75 -1.74 -10.56
CA LEU A 167 -4.17 -1.40 -10.69
C LEU A 167 -4.36 -0.22 -11.64
N PHE A 168 -3.64 0.88 -11.43
CA PHE A 168 -3.79 2.09 -12.24
C PHE A 168 -3.31 1.90 -13.68
N SER A 169 -2.29 1.08 -13.93
CA SER A 169 -1.91 0.71 -15.30
C SER A 169 -3.03 -0.01 -16.03
N LEU A 170 -3.73 -0.92 -15.35
CA LEU A 170 -4.84 -1.66 -15.95
C LEU A 170 -6.09 -0.77 -16.16
N THR A 171 -6.40 0.11 -15.22
CA THR A 171 -7.58 0.99 -15.34
C THR A 171 -7.33 2.16 -16.28
N ASP A 172 -6.15 2.80 -16.25
CA ASP A 172 -5.90 4.06 -16.96
C ASP A 172 -5.38 3.83 -18.39
N LEU A 173 -4.48 2.85 -18.56
CA LEU A 173 -3.86 2.58 -19.86
C LEU A 173 -4.57 1.47 -20.63
N TYR A 174 -4.98 0.41 -19.95
CA TYR A 174 -5.68 -0.72 -20.56
C TYR A 174 -7.20 -0.53 -20.56
N GLN A 175 -7.71 0.50 -19.85
CA GLN A 175 -9.13 0.89 -19.78
C GLN A 175 -10.04 -0.22 -19.22
N LEU A 176 -9.52 -1.10 -18.37
CA LEU A 176 -10.35 -2.10 -17.71
C LEU A 176 -11.24 -1.46 -16.65
N PRO A 177 -12.47 -1.97 -16.49
CA PRO A 177 -13.27 -1.69 -15.30
C PRO A 177 -12.49 -2.07 -14.03
N PRO A 178 -12.62 -1.32 -12.93
CA PRO A 178 -11.85 -1.56 -11.69
C PRO A 178 -11.94 -2.99 -11.16
N ASP A 179 -13.11 -3.61 -11.20
CA ASP A 179 -13.30 -4.99 -10.74
C ASP A 179 -12.54 -6.00 -11.61
N GLU A 180 -12.51 -5.79 -12.94
CA GLU A 180 -11.74 -6.62 -13.85
C GLU A 180 -10.23 -6.45 -13.68
N ALA A 181 -9.79 -5.21 -13.44
CA ALA A 181 -8.39 -4.91 -13.15
C ALA A 181 -7.92 -5.59 -11.85
N ILE A 182 -8.73 -5.52 -10.79
CA ILE A 182 -8.46 -6.20 -9.51
C ILE A 182 -8.42 -7.72 -9.73
N ALA A 183 -9.41 -8.29 -10.42
CA ALA A 183 -9.44 -9.73 -10.72
C ALA A 183 -8.22 -10.18 -11.53
N SER A 184 -7.73 -9.34 -12.46
CA SER A 184 -6.52 -9.61 -13.23
C SER A 184 -5.27 -9.66 -12.35
N ALA A 185 -5.09 -8.69 -11.45
CA ALA A 185 -3.98 -8.67 -10.51
C ALA A 185 -4.02 -9.86 -9.54
N VAL A 186 -5.21 -10.23 -9.05
CA VAL A 186 -5.41 -11.42 -8.20
C VAL A 186 -5.03 -12.71 -8.96
N ARG A 187 -5.43 -12.88 -10.22
CA ARG A 187 -5.02 -14.03 -11.04
C ARG A 187 -3.51 -14.09 -11.22
N ALA A 188 -2.86 -12.96 -11.49
CA ALA A 188 -1.42 -12.87 -11.64
C ALA A 188 -0.70 -13.28 -10.33
N ALA A 189 -1.15 -12.77 -9.18
CA ALA A 189 -0.59 -13.12 -7.88
C ALA A 189 -0.74 -14.62 -7.57
N ARG A 190 -1.91 -15.22 -7.86
CA ARG A 190 -2.15 -16.66 -7.76
C ARG A 190 -1.18 -17.46 -8.62
N THR A 191 -1.05 -17.10 -9.90
CA THR A 191 -0.20 -17.80 -10.87
C THR A 191 1.27 -17.77 -10.45
N ILE A 192 1.78 -16.60 -10.05
CA ILE A 192 3.16 -16.43 -9.58
C ILE A 192 3.42 -17.33 -8.35
N THR A 193 2.51 -17.31 -7.37
CA THR A 193 2.66 -18.09 -6.14
C THR A 193 2.55 -19.58 -6.41
N ALA A 194 1.57 -20.03 -7.19
CA ALA A 194 1.41 -21.44 -7.57
C ALA A 194 2.63 -21.99 -8.31
N ALA A 195 3.20 -21.21 -9.23
CA ALA A 195 4.42 -21.58 -9.94
C ALA A 195 5.63 -21.74 -8.99
N ALA A 196 5.75 -20.88 -7.99
CA ALA A 196 6.82 -20.98 -6.99
C ALA A 196 6.65 -22.21 -6.10
N VAL A 197 5.42 -22.49 -5.64
CA VAL A 197 5.09 -23.70 -4.84
C VAL A 197 5.37 -24.98 -5.64
N SER A 198 4.95 -25.02 -6.91
CA SER A 198 5.18 -26.20 -7.77
C SER A 198 6.66 -26.48 -8.03
N ARG A 199 7.47 -25.42 -8.25
CA ARG A 199 8.93 -25.57 -8.40
C ARG A 199 9.58 -26.13 -7.14
N CYS A 200 9.16 -25.65 -5.97
CA CYS A 200 9.67 -26.14 -4.69
C CYS A 200 9.35 -27.64 -4.48
N ALA A 201 8.17 -28.10 -4.92
CA ALA A 201 7.75 -29.50 -4.81
C ALA A 201 8.47 -30.41 -5.81
N ALA A 202 8.80 -29.91 -7.01
CA ALA A 202 9.41 -30.70 -8.08
C ALA A 202 10.92 -30.93 -7.91
N ASP A 203 11.65 -30.01 -7.28
CA ASP A 203 13.10 -30.08 -7.15
C ASP A 203 13.62 -29.49 -5.82
N PRO A 204 13.53 -30.26 -4.73
CA PRO A 204 14.04 -29.82 -3.43
C PRO A 204 15.57 -29.58 -3.41
N GLY A 205 16.33 -30.02 -4.41
CA GLY A 205 17.80 -29.90 -4.49
C GLY A 205 18.32 -28.86 -5.50
N SER A 206 17.57 -28.49 -6.54
CA SER A 206 18.05 -27.60 -7.63
C SER A 206 18.12 -26.12 -7.22
N LEU A 207 17.32 -25.70 -6.25
CA LEU A 207 17.29 -24.31 -5.78
C LEU A 207 18.54 -23.89 -4.99
N ALA A 208 19.42 -24.85 -4.65
CA ALA A 208 20.67 -24.62 -3.93
C ALA A 208 21.89 -24.31 -4.85
N ARG A 209 21.77 -24.40 -6.19
CA ARG A 209 22.88 -24.13 -7.10
C ARG A 209 23.06 -22.62 -7.30
N PRO A 210 24.25 -22.05 -6.98
CA PRO A 210 24.57 -20.69 -7.39
C PRO A 210 24.58 -20.63 -8.91
N GLY A 211 23.87 -19.65 -9.49
CA GLY A 211 23.94 -19.37 -10.92
C GLY A 211 25.38 -19.15 -11.38
N PRO A 212 25.70 -19.41 -12.68
CA PRO A 212 27.04 -19.22 -13.21
C PRO A 212 27.48 -17.78 -12.96
N GLY A 213 28.58 -17.63 -12.22
CA GLY A 213 29.15 -16.33 -11.90
C GLY A 213 29.41 -15.56 -13.18
N LEU A 214 28.87 -14.35 -13.28
CA LEU A 214 29.27 -13.36 -14.27
C LEU A 214 30.76 -13.06 -14.02
N ASN A 215 31.60 -13.70 -14.81
CA ASN A 215 33.02 -13.46 -14.86
C ASN A 215 33.23 -12.01 -15.31
N ARG A 216 33.63 -11.13 -14.38
CA ARG A 216 34.09 -9.79 -14.73
C ARG A 216 35.52 -9.92 -15.30
N GLY A 217 35.67 -9.87 -16.62
CA GLY A 217 36.86 -9.51 -17.31
C GLY A 217 36.93 -8.00 -17.48
#